data_32aba286f148681d5a2a453fad7ae8cf
#
_entry.id   32aba286f148681d5a2a453fad7ae8cf
#
_cell.length_a   1.000
_cell.length_b   1.000
_cell.length_c   1.000
_cell.angle_alpha   90.00
_cell.angle_beta   90.00
_cell.angle_gamma   90.00
#
_symmetry.space_group_name_H-M   'P 1'
#
loop_
_entity.id
_entity.type
_entity.pdbx_description
1 polymer ?
#
loop_
_entity_poly.entity_id
_entity_poly.type
_entity_poly.pdbx_seq_one_letter_code
_entity_poly.pdbx_strand_id
1 'polypeptide(L)'
;ELGGDGAVSWEKVKLGDISANIQTGPLGSQLHQHDYSEVGTPVVMPKDLIGGKISEQSIARVSQDHVQRLNRHIIQKGDILYSRRGDVGRCAIASDHETGWLCGTGCLRVTTDTTIADSKFVFYQLQQPEVVGWVEKHAVGATMLNLNTTILSNIPLLLPPIETQRRIADILSAYDDLIENNRKQIK
;
A
#
# COMPACT_ATOMS: atom_id res chain seq x y z
N GLU A 1 34.61 -7.64 -31.04
CA GLU A 1 34.00 -6.55 -30.27
C GLU A 1 32.69 -7.09 -29.67
N LEU A 2 32.74 -7.56 -28.42
CA LEU A 2 31.56 -7.99 -27.65
C LEU A 2 30.93 -6.72 -27.08
N GLY A 3 29.72 -6.41 -27.54
CA GLY A 3 28.93 -5.25 -27.14
C GLY A 3 28.77 -5.16 -25.65
N GLY A 4 28.99 -3.94 -25.13
CA GLY A 4 28.94 -3.62 -23.72
C GLY A 4 27.65 -4.04 -23.07
N ASP A 5 27.79 -4.65 -21.89
CA ASP A 5 26.73 -4.83 -20.91
C ASP A 5 26.10 -3.46 -20.62
N GLY A 6 24.92 -3.23 -21.16
CA GLY A 6 24.07 -2.11 -20.77
C GLY A 6 23.59 -2.35 -19.34
N ALA A 7 24.42 -2.01 -18.36
CA ALA A 7 24.02 -2.05 -16.98
C ALA A 7 22.73 -1.23 -16.82
N VAL A 8 21.63 -1.88 -16.45
CA VAL A 8 20.35 -1.22 -16.18
C VAL A 8 20.60 -0.24 -15.04
N SER A 9 20.53 1.06 -15.34
CA SER A 9 20.72 2.10 -14.33
C SER A 9 19.47 2.18 -13.46
N TRP A 10 19.68 2.04 -12.14
CA TRP A 10 18.64 2.25 -11.11
C TRP A 10 18.75 3.68 -10.59
N GLU A 11 17.68 4.43 -10.75
CA GLU A 11 17.61 5.81 -10.29
C GLU A 11 17.15 5.87 -8.83
N LYS A 12 17.78 6.74 -8.03
CA LYS A 12 17.30 7.04 -6.68
C LYS A 12 16.18 8.06 -6.76
N VAL A 13 15.01 7.69 -6.27
CA VAL A 13 13.80 8.52 -6.26
C VAL A 13 13.17 8.52 -4.87
N LYS A 14 12.24 9.44 -4.62
CA LYS A 14 11.36 9.40 -3.46
C LYS A 14 10.01 8.84 -3.86
N LEU A 15 9.33 8.17 -2.94
CA LEU A 15 7.98 7.66 -3.19
C LEU A 15 7.03 8.75 -3.71
N GLY A 16 7.15 9.98 -3.19
CA GLY A 16 6.35 11.12 -3.65
C GLY A 16 6.58 11.48 -5.12
N ASP A 17 7.80 11.33 -5.62
CA ASP A 17 8.15 11.67 -7.01
C ASP A 17 7.51 10.73 -8.04
N ILE A 18 7.15 9.53 -7.62
CA ILE A 18 6.57 8.46 -8.46
C ILE A 18 5.10 8.15 -8.10
N SER A 19 4.48 9.00 -7.31
CA SER A 19 3.09 8.84 -6.87
C SER A 19 2.21 9.92 -7.47
N ALA A 20 1.08 9.52 -8.06
CA ALA A 20 0.03 10.44 -8.48
C ALA A 20 -0.69 11.07 -7.28
N ASN A 21 -0.80 10.32 -6.17
CA ASN A 21 -1.42 10.82 -4.95
C ASN A 21 -0.92 10.05 -3.71
N ILE A 22 -0.69 10.78 -2.63
CA ILE A 22 -0.47 10.22 -1.28
C ILE A 22 -1.39 10.95 -0.32
N GLN A 23 -2.31 10.23 0.32
CA GLN A 23 -3.27 10.84 1.24
C GLN A 23 -3.56 9.98 2.47
N THR A 24 -4.02 10.62 3.53
CA THR A 24 -4.55 9.92 4.70
C THR A 24 -5.96 9.41 4.43
N GLY A 25 -6.36 8.33 5.09
CA GLY A 25 -7.76 7.99 5.25
C GLY A 25 -8.55 9.11 5.95
N PRO A 26 -9.87 8.98 6.10
CA PRO A 26 -10.71 9.99 6.73
C PRO A 26 -10.26 10.27 8.17
N LEU A 27 -10.41 11.52 8.61
CA LEU A 27 -10.18 11.87 10.00
C LEU A 27 -11.25 11.25 10.90
N GLY A 28 -10.94 11.06 12.18
CA GLY A 28 -11.89 10.50 13.15
C GLY A 28 -13.21 11.29 13.28
N SER A 29 -13.19 12.60 12.96
CA SER A 29 -14.38 13.44 12.88
C SER A 29 -15.25 13.21 11.62
N GLN A 30 -14.73 12.49 10.64
CA GLN A 30 -15.44 12.18 9.39
C GLN A 30 -16.03 10.77 9.38
N LEU A 31 -15.55 9.89 10.25
CA LEU A 31 -16.01 8.51 10.37
C LEU A 31 -15.93 8.08 11.83
N HIS A 32 -17.07 7.98 12.49
CA HIS A 32 -17.19 7.65 13.91
C HIS A 32 -17.54 6.16 14.10
N GLN A 33 -17.39 5.67 15.31
CA GLN A 33 -17.67 4.26 15.64
C GLN A 33 -19.13 3.86 15.33
N HIS A 34 -20.08 4.76 15.49
CA HIS A 34 -21.50 4.50 15.21
C HIS A 34 -21.86 4.51 13.72
N ASP A 35 -20.93 4.95 12.84
CA ASP A 35 -21.12 4.92 11.39
C ASP A 35 -20.87 3.53 10.80
N TYR A 36 -20.23 2.65 11.58
CA TYR A 36 -19.95 1.28 11.12
C TYR A 36 -21.19 0.39 11.25
N SER A 37 -21.32 -0.53 10.28
CA SER A 37 -22.43 -1.47 10.14
C SER A 37 -21.92 -2.88 9.85
N GLU A 38 -22.78 -3.88 10.01
CA GLU A 38 -22.44 -5.28 9.68
C GLU A 38 -22.44 -5.53 8.17
N VAL A 39 -23.21 -4.73 7.44
CA VAL A 39 -23.36 -4.83 5.98
C VAL A 39 -22.98 -3.54 5.28
N GLY A 40 -22.55 -3.61 4.03
CA GLY A 40 -22.17 -2.45 3.23
C GLY A 40 -20.76 -2.54 2.68
N THR A 41 -20.18 -1.39 2.34
CA THR A 41 -18.85 -1.29 1.75
C THR A 41 -17.76 -1.46 2.81
N PRO A 42 -16.75 -2.33 2.58
CA PRO A 42 -15.64 -2.52 3.50
C PRO A 42 -14.81 -1.25 3.68
N VAL A 43 -14.28 -1.08 4.90
CA VAL A 43 -13.38 0.01 5.29
C VAL A 43 -12.08 -0.61 5.81
N VAL A 44 -11.01 -0.40 5.08
CA VAL A 44 -9.70 -1.01 5.39
C VAL A 44 -8.99 -0.25 6.49
N MET A 45 -8.74 -0.91 7.59
CA MET A 45 -8.04 -0.37 8.75
C MET A 45 -6.64 -1.00 8.87
N PRO A 46 -5.72 -0.44 9.68
CA PRO A 46 -4.38 -1.01 9.85
C PRO A 46 -4.36 -2.49 10.23
N LYS A 47 -5.32 -2.95 11.03
CA LYS A 47 -5.46 -4.35 11.44
C LYS A 47 -5.74 -5.32 10.28
N ASP A 48 -6.31 -4.80 9.20
CA ASP A 48 -6.70 -5.60 8.04
C ASP A 48 -5.55 -5.77 7.03
N LEU A 49 -4.42 -5.06 7.22
CA LEU A 49 -3.22 -5.19 6.40
C LEU A 49 -2.38 -6.37 6.89
N ILE A 50 -2.50 -7.54 6.28
CA ILE A 50 -1.87 -8.79 6.75
C ILE A 50 -1.09 -9.44 5.61
N GLY A 51 0.24 -9.60 5.82
CA GLY A 51 1.10 -10.29 4.86
C GLY A 51 1.09 -9.70 3.45
N GLY A 52 0.99 -8.38 3.35
CA GLY A 52 0.96 -7.67 2.05
C GLY A 52 -0.41 -7.67 1.36
N LYS A 53 -1.43 -8.26 1.97
CA LYS A 53 -2.81 -8.35 1.46
C LYS A 53 -3.79 -7.68 2.41
N ILE A 54 -4.99 -7.40 1.92
CA ILE A 54 -6.09 -6.87 2.71
C ILE A 54 -6.97 -8.03 3.14
N SER A 55 -7.12 -8.23 4.45
CA SER A 55 -7.95 -9.29 5.03
C SER A 55 -9.38 -8.81 5.23
N GLU A 56 -10.35 -9.59 4.81
CA GLU A 56 -11.76 -9.35 5.10
C GLU A 56 -12.22 -9.89 6.46
N GLN A 57 -11.36 -10.63 7.14
CA GLN A 57 -11.71 -11.19 8.44
C GLN A 57 -11.98 -10.08 9.45
N SER A 58 -13.24 -9.91 9.85
CA SER A 58 -13.67 -8.86 10.79
C SER A 58 -13.47 -7.43 10.26
N ILE A 59 -13.54 -7.25 8.94
CA ILE A 59 -13.43 -5.93 8.32
C ILE A 59 -14.68 -5.08 8.66
N ALA A 60 -14.46 -3.83 9.04
CA ALA A 60 -15.52 -2.87 9.26
C ALA A 60 -16.21 -2.50 7.95
N ARG A 61 -17.50 -2.16 8.01
CA ARG A 61 -18.28 -1.75 6.83
C ARG A 61 -19.05 -0.47 7.10
N VAL A 62 -19.41 0.24 6.05
CA VAL A 62 -20.23 1.46 6.12
C VAL A 62 -21.30 1.45 5.03
N SER A 63 -22.35 2.27 5.24
CA SER A 63 -23.41 2.45 4.26
C SER A 63 -22.92 3.16 3.00
N GLN A 64 -23.69 3.07 1.92
CA GLN A 64 -23.40 3.72 0.66
C GLN A 64 -23.36 5.26 0.76
N ASP A 65 -24.14 5.85 1.66
CA ASP A 65 -24.11 7.30 1.90
C ASP A 65 -22.76 7.76 2.44
N HIS A 66 -22.14 6.96 3.32
CA HIS A 66 -20.78 7.23 3.81
C HIS A 66 -19.75 7.12 2.68
N VAL A 67 -19.89 6.14 1.78
CA VAL A 67 -19.00 5.99 0.62
C VAL A 67 -19.08 7.21 -0.29
N GLN A 68 -20.28 7.71 -0.58
CA GLN A 68 -20.48 8.90 -1.40
C GLN A 68 -19.86 10.15 -0.76
N ARG A 69 -20.06 10.32 0.55
CA ARG A 69 -19.49 11.44 1.32
C ARG A 69 -17.97 11.37 1.41
N LEU A 70 -17.40 10.17 1.46
CA LEU A 70 -15.96 9.89 1.59
C LEU A 70 -15.32 9.44 0.26
N ASN A 71 -15.90 9.79 -0.86
CA ASN A 71 -15.52 9.31 -2.20
C ASN A 71 -14.04 9.48 -2.55
N ARG A 72 -13.39 10.52 -2.02
CA ARG A 72 -11.95 10.76 -2.21
C ARG A 72 -11.07 9.68 -1.56
N HIS A 73 -11.63 8.87 -0.66
CA HIS A 73 -10.92 7.79 0.04
C HIS A 73 -11.22 6.41 -0.56
N ILE A 74 -11.93 6.35 -1.69
CA ILE A 74 -12.20 5.10 -2.41
C ILE A 74 -10.89 4.51 -2.93
N ILE A 75 -10.69 3.23 -2.64
CA ILE A 75 -9.54 2.45 -3.07
C ILE A 75 -9.73 2.05 -4.53
N GLN A 76 -8.65 2.14 -5.29
CA GLN A 76 -8.56 1.66 -6.67
C GLN A 76 -7.57 0.50 -6.75
N LYS A 77 -7.70 -0.34 -7.78
CA LYS A 77 -6.70 -1.36 -8.09
C LYS A 77 -5.30 -0.76 -8.17
N GLY A 78 -4.35 -1.39 -7.51
CA GLY A 78 -2.96 -0.95 -7.47
C GLY A 78 -2.66 0.11 -6.42
N ASP A 79 -3.66 0.64 -5.70
CA ASP A 79 -3.41 1.48 -4.53
C ASP A 79 -2.67 0.68 -3.46
N ILE A 80 -1.67 1.29 -2.85
CA ILE A 80 -0.94 0.71 -1.72
C ILE A 80 -1.44 1.37 -0.43
N LEU A 81 -1.98 0.54 0.46
CA LEU A 81 -2.42 0.98 1.78
C LEU A 81 -1.31 0.78 2.79
N TYR A 82 -1.06 1.79 3.60
CA TYR A 82 0.01 1.82 4.58
C TYR A 82 -0.53 2.07 5.98
N SER A 83 -0.05 1.31 6.97
CA SER A 83 -0.41 1.57 8.36
C SER A 83 0.18 2.90 8.82
N ARG A 84 -0.67 3.78 9.32
CA ARG A 84 -0.28 5.10 9.80
C ARG A 84 0.21 5.08 11.24
N ARG A 85 -0.27 4.14 12.06
CA ARG A 85 -0.02 4.10 13.52
C ARG A 85 0.34 2.70 13.98
N GLY A 86 1.18 2.65 15.01
CA GLY A 86 1.63 1.40 15.63
C GLY A 86 2.67 0.70 14.77
N ASP A 87 2.31 -0.38 14.10
CA ASP A 87 3.15 -1.10 13.13
C ASP A 87 3.21 -0.34 11.79
N VAL A 88 4.05 0.68 11.77
CA VAL A 88 4.15 1.64 10.65
C VAL A 88 4.86 1.10 9.40
N GLY A 89 5.49 -0.06 9.47
CA GLY A 89 6.08 -0.73 8.30
C GLY A 89 5.08 -1.57 7.49
N ARG A 90 3.88 -1.76 8.02
CA ARG A 90 2.87 -2.65 7.42
C ARG A 90 2.18 -1.98 6.23
N CYS A 91 2.17 -2.66 5.09
CA CYS A 91 1.43 -2.22 3.89
C CYS A 91 0.78 -3.40 3.17
N ALA A 92 -0.18 -3.09 2.30
CA ALA A 92 -0.84 -4.05 1.41
C ALA A 92 -1.18 -3.36 0.08
N ILE A 93 -1.20 -4.12 -1.01
CA ILE A 93 -1.62 -3.64 -2.32
C ILE A 93 -3.04 -4.10 -2.62
N ALA A 94 -3.87 -3.19 -3.12
CA ALA A 94 -5.25 -3.48 -3.51
C ALA A 94 -5.31 -4.15 -4.88
N SER A 95 -6.10 -5.22 -4.97
CA SER A 95 -6.43 -5.91 -6.21
C SER A 95 -7.75 -5.39 -6.81
N ASP A 96 -8.25 -6.07 -7.84
CA ASP A 96 -9.59 -5.81 -8.39
C ASP A 96 -10.69 -6.00 -7.34
N HIS A 97 -10.49 -6.94 -6.41
CA HIS A 97 -11.46 -7.28 -5.37
C HIS A 97 -11.73 -6.11 -4.40
N GLU A 98 -10.73 -5.36 -4.02
CA GLU A 98 -10.83 -4.24 -3.09
C GLU A 98 -11.20 -2.91 -3.78
N THR A 99 -11.34 -2.90 -5.10
CA THR A 99 -11.77 -1.71 -5.84
C THR A 99 -13.16 -1.26 -5.39
N GLY A 100 -13.27 0.00 -5.00
CA GLY A 100 -14.52 0.57 -4.46
C GLY A 100 -14.64 0.53 -2.94
N TRP A 101 -13.74 -0.14 -2.22
CA TRP A 101 -13.68 -0.10 -0.76
C TRP A 101 -13.14 1.24 -0.28
N LEU A 102 -13.24 1.52 1.01
CA LEU A 102 -12.71 2.76 1.59
C LEU A 102 -11.38 2.53 2.31
N CYS A 103 -10.43 3.44 2.08
CA CYS A 103 -9.27 3.60 2.97
C CYS A 103 -9.75 4.20 4.29
N GLY A 104 -9.60 3.47 5.38
CA GLY A 104 -10.12 3.83 6.69
C GLY A 104 -9.20 4.74 7.50
N THR A 105 -9.70 5.18 8.64
CA THR A 105 -8.96 5.96 9.62
C THR A 105 -7.76 5.17 10.14
N GLY A 106 -6.59 5.78 10.16
CA GLY A 106 -5.35 5.12 10.58
C GLY A 106 -4.56 4.47 9.44
N CYS A 107 -5.08 4.52 8.21
CA CYS A 107 -4.33 4.17 7.01
C CYS A 107 -3.91 5.42 6.22
N LEU A 108 -2.86 5.24 5.41
CA LEU A 108 -2.45 6.12 4.32
C LEU A 108 -2.67 5.36 3.02
N ARG A 109 -2.99 6.06 1.95
CA ARG A 109 -3.14 5.50 0.61
C ARG A 109 -2.13 6.15 -0.34
N VAL A 110 -1.42 5.31 -1.08
CA VAL A 110 -0.49 5.70 -2.13
C VAL A 110 -1.04 5.21 -3.46
N THR A 111 -1.28 6.12 -4.37
CA THR A 111 -1.60 5.82 -5.77
C THR A 111 -0.36 6.15 -6.59
N THR A 112 0.26 5.16 -7.23
CA THR A 112 1.45 5.37 -8.07
C THR A 112 1.09 6.07 -9.37
N ASP A 113 2.03 6.83 -9.92
CA ASP A 113 1.94 7.29 -11.32
C ASP A 113 2.34 6.14 -12.24
N THR A 114 1.36 5.48 -12.82
CA THR A 114 1.57 4.27 -13.65
C THR A 114 2.29 4.53 -14.97
N THR A 115 2.54 5.79 -15.31
CA THR A 115 3.36 6.15 -16.48
C THR A 115 4.85 5.97 -16.22
N ILE A 116 5.28 6.01 -14.96
CA ILE A 116 6.68 5.93 -14.53
C ILE A 116 6.98 4.82 -13.54
N ALA A 117 5.98 4.35 -12.79
CA ALA A 117 6.17 3.35 -11.74
C ALA A 117 5.10 2.26 -11.77
N ASP A 118 5.53 1.00 -11.75
CA ASP A 118 4.64 -0.15 -11.57
C ASP A 118 4.25 -0.31 -10.10
N SER A 119 2.95 -0.33 -9.81
CA SER A 119 2.43 -0.38 -8.43
C SER A 119 2.90 -1.60 -7.65
N LYS A 120 2.95 -2.79 -8.29
CA LYS A 120 3.43 -4.02 -7.64
C LYS A 120 4.92 -3.94 -7.34
N PHE A 121 5.71 -3.42 -8.28
CA PHE A 121 7.13 -3.21 -8.08
C PHE A 121 7.40 -2.28 -6.89
N VAL A 122 6.70 -1.13 -6.83
CA VAL A 122 6.79 -0.19 -5.70
C VAL A 122 6.39 -0.87 -4.41
N PHE A 123 5.29 -1.63 -4.40
CA PHE A 123 4.84 -2.39 -3.25
C PHE A 123 5.91 -3.37 -2.73
N TYR A 124 6.58 -4.12 -3.61
CA TYR A 124 7.66 -5.02 -3.20
C TYR A 124 8.86 -4.28 -2.63
N GLN A 125 9.20 -3.11 -3.17
CA GLN A 125 10.26 -2.28 -2.58
C GLN A 125 9.91 -1.78 -1.19
N LEU A 126 8.66 -1.36 -0.96
CA LEU A 126 8.19 -0.88 0.35
C LEU A 126 8.26 -1.96 1.44
N GLN A 127 8.33 -3.24 1.07
CA GLN A 127 8.48 -4.35 2.01
C GLN A 127 9.94 -4.74 2.27
N GLN A 128 10.90 -4.14 1.57
CA GLN A 128 12.31 -4.45 1.81
C GLN A 128 12.73 -4.02 3.22
N PRO A 129 13.55 -4.82 3.94
CA PRO A 129 13.96 -4.50 5.30
C PRO A 129 14.61 -3.13 5.46
N GLU A 130 15.36 -2.68 4.46
CA GLU A 130 16.01 -1.37 4.44
C GLU A 130 14.99 -0.24 4.39
N VAL A 131 13.91 -0.40 3.62
CA VAL A 131 12.83 0.59 3.51
C VAL A 131 11.98 0.58 4.78
N VAL A 132 11.62 -0.58 5.30
CA VAL A 132 10.90 -0.71 6.57
C VAL A 132 11.71 -0.06 7.71
N GLY A 133 13.00 -0.36 7.81
CA GLY A 133 13.88 0.26 8.81
C GLY A 133 14.00 1.79 8.64
N TRP A 134 13.99 2.28 7.40
CA TRP A 134 13.96 3.72 7.16
C TRP A 134 12.66 4.34 7.68
N VAL A 135 11.51 3.71 7.39
CA VAL A 135 10.19 4.16 7.83
C VAL A 135 10.11 4.23 9.36
N GLU A 136 10.51 3.15 10.04
CA GLU A 136 10.51 3.08 11.52
C GLU A 136 11.39 4.17 12.14
N LYS A 137 12.54 4.44 11.55
CA LYS A 137 13.48 5.47 12.03
C LYS A 137 12.93 6.89 11.87
N HIS A 138 12.11 7.16 10.86
CA HIS A 138 11.58 8.49 10.54
C HIS A 138 10.15 8.71 11.04
N ALA A 139 9.48 7.64 11.50
CA ALA A 139 8.16 7.76 12.13
C ALA A 139 8.26 8.59 13.43
N VAL A 140 7.22 9.35 13.71
CA VAL A 140 7.17 10.29 14.86
C VAL A 140 6.36 9.67 15.99
N GLY A 141 6.88 9.74 17.20
CA GLY A 141 6.19 9.33 18.42
C GLY A 141 7.06 8.45 19.32
N ALA A 142 7.01 8.72 20.64
CA ALA A 142 7.80 7.96 21.62
C ALA A 142 7.10 6.66 22.06
N THR A 143 5.79 6.69 22.23
CA THR A 143 5.00 5.55 22.70
C THR A 143 4.28 4.83 21.56
N MET A 144 3.84 5.55 20.56
CA MET A 144 3.18 5.01 19.36
C MET A 144 3.73 5.73 18.14
N LEU A 145 4.40 4.98 17.28
CA LEU A 145 4.90 5.50 16.02
C LEU A 145 3.73 5.96 15.12
N ASN A 146 3.94 7.06 14.42
CA ASN A 146 2.95 7.67 13.54
C ASN A 146 3.61 8.15 12.25
N LEU A 147 3.01 7.80 11.13
CA LEU A 147 3.37 8.28 9.80
C LEU A 147 2.43 9.40 9.36
N ASN A 148 2.96 10.28 8.55
CA ASN A 148 2.20 11.27 7.80
C ASN A 148 2.56 11.21 6.31
N THR A 149 1.83 11.95 5.49
CA THR A 149 2.05 11.98 4.03
C THR A 149 3.43 12.50 3.66
N THR A 150 3.99 13.44 4.42
CA THR A 150 5.33 13.99 4.18
C THR A 150 6.41 12.95 4.41
N ILE A 151 6.35 12.19 5.50
CA ILE A 151 7.31 11.12 5.78
C ILE A 151 7.19 10.05 4.69
N LEU A 152 5.96 9.63 4.38
CA LEU A 152 5.72 8.61 3.37
C LEU A 152 6.24 9.03 1.99
N SER A 153 6.01 10.30 1.59
CA SER A 153 6.51 10.85 0.33
C SER A 153 8.05 10.87 0.23
N ASN A 154 8.75 10.94 1.36
CA ASN A 154 10.20 10.99 1.39
C ASN A 154 10.89 9.61 1.46
N ILE A 155 10.14 8.50 1.46
CA ILE A 155 10.74 7.16 1.44
C ILE A 155 11.64 7.02 0.20
N PRO A 156 12.94 6.70 0.40
CA PRO A 156 13.87 6.52 -0.72
C PRO A 156 13.66 5.15 -1.37
N LEU A 157 13.57 5.13 -2.69
CA LEU A 157 13.40 3.94 -3.50
C LEU A 157 14.42 3.92 -4.65
N LEU A 158 14.61 2.75 -5.24
CA LEU A 158 15.43 2.55 -6.43
C LEU A 158 14.51 2.20 -7.60
N LEU A 159 14.56 2.97 -8.67
CA LEU A 159 13.68 2.84 -9.82
C LEU A 159 14.45 2.47 -11.08
N PRO A 160 14.35 1.22 -11.59
CA PRO A 160 14.82 0.86 -12.91
C PRO A 160 13.82 1.31 -13.99
N PRO A 161 14.14 1.18 -15.29
CA PRO A 161 13.17 1.41 -16.36
C PRO A 161 11.89 0.60 -16.16
N ILE A 162 10.75 1.16 -16.59
CA ILE A 162 9.40 0.61 -16.33
C ILE A 162 9.26 -0.86 -16.76
N GLU A 163 9.87 -1.26 -17.89
CA GLU A 163 9.82 -2.64 -18.35
C GLU A 163 10.56 -3.60 -17.41
N THR A 164 11.64 -3.15 -16.79
CA THR A 164 12.37 -3.93 -15.79
C THR A 164 11.54 -4.04 -14.49
N GLN A 165 10.87 -2.95 -14.07
CA GLN A 165 9.97 -2.97 -12.93
C GLN A 165 8.88 -4.02 -13.10
N ARG A 166 8.20 -4.03 -14.26
CA ARG A 166 7.13 -4.98 -14.59
C ARG A 166 7.61 -6.42 -14.55
N ARG A 167 8.77 -6.69 -15.17
CA ARG A 167 9.36 -8.05 -15.18
C ARG A 167 9.69 -8.53 -13.77
N ILE A 168 10.24 -7.68 -12.91
CA ILE A 168 10.53 -8.02 -11.51
C ILE A 168 9.21 -8.27 -10.75
N ALA A 169 8.22 -7.40 -10.89
CA ALA A 169 6.92 -7.52 -10.26
C ALA A 169 6.19 -8.82 -10.66
N ASP A 170 6.24 -9.20 -11.94
CA ASP A 170 5.64 -10.44 -12.44
C ASP A 170 6.31 -11.67 -11.84
N ILE A 171 7.64 -11.69 -11.75
CA ILE A 171 8.38 -12.79 -11.13
C ILE A 171 8.01 -12.92 -9.66
N LEU A 172 8.04 -11.83 -8.90
CA LEU A 172 7.77 -11.84 -7.46
C LEU A 172 6.31 -12.22 -7.17
N SER A 173 5.35 -11.71 -7.94
CA SER A 173 3.94 -12.10 -7.77
C SER A 173 3.68 -13.56 -8.10
N ALA A 174 4.37 -14.14 -9.08
CA ALA A 174 4.28 -15.58 -9.35
C ALA A 174 4.77 -16.44 -8.18
N TYR A 175 5.82 -16.01 -7.48
CA TYR A 175 6.28 -16.68 -6.26
C TYR A 175 5.28 -16.54 -5.11
N ASP A 176 4.67 -15.38 -4.92
CA ASP A 176 3.65 -15.19 -3.89
C ASP A 176 2.44 -16.11 -4.13
N ASP A 177 1.99 -16.25 -5.38
CA ASP A 177 0.91 -17.15 -5.76
C ASP A 177 1.25 -18.61 -5.50
N LEU A 178 2.49 -19.03 -5.79
CA LEU A 178 2.98 -20.39 -5.49
C LEU A 178 3.00 -20.67 -3.98
N ILE A 179 3.48 -19.72 -3.19
CA ILE A 179 3.52 -19.83 -1.72
C ILE A 179 2.10 -19.95 -1.16
N GLU A 180 1.17 -19.15 -1.65
CA GLU A 180 -0.22 -19.18 -1.22
C GLU A 180 -0.91 -20.51 -1.59
N ASN A 181 -0.71 -20.99 -2.80
CA ASN A 181 -1.26 -22.26 -3.25
C ASN A 181 -0.73 -23.44 -2.42
N ASN A 182 0.57 -23.46 -2.13
CA ASN A 182 1.17 -24.49 -1.27
C ASN A 182 0.61 -24.45 0.16
N ARG A 183 0.41 -23.26 0.73
CA ARG A 183 -0.20 -23.11 2.07
C ARG A 183 -1.65 -23.62 2.13
N LYS A 184 -2.42 -23.49 1.04
CA LYS A 184 -3.80 -24.03 0.95
C LYS A 184 -3.83 -25.55 0.85
N GLN A 185 -2.80 -26.19 0.28
CA GLN A 185 -2.71 -27.66 0.15
C GLN A 185 -2.30 -28.36 1.46
N ILE A 186 -1.66 -27.64 2.39
CA ILE A 186 -1.18 -28.22 3.67
C ILE A 186 -2.26 -28.16 4.77
N LYS A 187 -3.37 -27.47 4.53
CA LYS A 187 -4.54 -27.41 5.43
C LYS A 187 -5.56 -28.48 5.07
#